data_34aed077126b2621558115b0b6eae061
#
_entry.id   34aed077126b2621558115b0b6eae061
#
_cell.length_a   1.000
_cell.length_b   1.000
_cell.length_c   1.000
_cell.angle_alpha   90.00
_cell.angle_beta   90.00
_cell.angle_gamma   90.00
#
_symmetry.space_group_name_H-M   'P 1'
#
loop_
_entity.id
_entity.type
_entity.pdbx_description
1 polymer ?
#
loop_
_entity_poly.entity_id
_entity_poly.type
_entity_poly.pdbx_seq_one_letter_code
_entity_poly.pdbx_strand_id
1 'polypeptide(L)' 'MSDEVKQGTVKWFNNSKGFGFIEPEGGGKDLFVHMSEIKMEGFKTLKDGESVEYQEGVGEKGPCATNVVPK' A
#
# COMPACT_ATOMS: atom_id res chain seq x y z
N MET A 1 8.41 17.76 0.93
CA MET A 1 8.71 16.70 1.76
C MET A 1 7.57 16.29 2.58
N SER A 2 7.10 15.20 2.34
CA SER A 2 5.88 14.85 2.96
C SER A 2 6.02 13.57 3.73
N ASP A 3 6.03 13.70 5.03
CA ASP A 3 5.98 12.54 5.91
C ASP A 3 4.55 12.26 6.29
N GLU A 4 3.61 12.77 5.51
CA GLU A 4 2.21 12.60 5.81
C GLU A 4 1.79 11.16 5.66
N VAL A 5 1.22 10.59 6.72
CA VAL A 5 0.68 9.26 6.69
C VAL A 5 -0.77 9.33 6.26
N LYS A 6 -1.10 8.58 5.22
CA LYS A 6 -2.45 8.53 4.69
C LYS A 6 -3.06 7.18 4.98
N GLN A 7 -4.35 7.08 4.84
CA GLN A 7 -5.07 5.84 5.08
C GLN A 7 -5.73 5.36 3.81
N GLY A 8 -5.82 4.05 3.69
CA GLY A 8 -6.46 3.46 2.54
C GLY A 8 -6.89 2.04 2.82
N THR A 9 -7.47 1.43 1.80
CA THR A 9 -7.97 0.06 1.89
C THR A 9 -7.31 -0.75 0.79
N VAL A 10 -6.85 -1.95 1.14
CA VAL A 10 -6.25 -2.83 0.15
C VAL A 10 -7.34 -3.29 -0.81
N LYS A 11 -7.15 -2.99 -2.08
CA LYS A 11 -8.09 -3.41 -3.10
C LYS A 11 -7.91 -4.89 -3.39
N TRP A 12 -6.66 -5.30 -3.59
CA TRP A 12 -6.28 -6.69 -3.69
C TRP A 12 -4.76 -6.78 -3.55
N PHE A 13 -4.29 -7.96 -3.21
CA PHE A 13 -2.86 -8.19 -3.09
C PHE A 13 -2.55 -9.61 -3.51
N ASN A 14 -1.55 -9.77 -4.38
CA ASN A 14 -1.14 -11.07 -4.87
C ASN A 14 0.12 -11.52 -4.13
N ASN A 15 -0.03 -12.48 -3.25
CA ASN A 15 1.09 -12.96 -2.43
C ASN A 15 2.17 -13.65 -3.24
N SER A 16 1.79 -14.29 -4.34
CA SER A 16 2.75 -14.98 -5.17
C SER A 16 3.65 -14.03 -5.93
N LYS A 17 3.08 -12.95 -6.43
CA LYS A 17 3.83 -11.93 -7.17
C LYS A 17 4.39 -10.84 -6.29
N GLY A 18 3.82 -10.67 -5.09
CA GLY A 18 4.34 -9.72 -4.14
C GLY A 18 3.93 -8.28 -4.38
N PHE A 19 2.78 -8.04 -5.00
CA PHE A 19 2.30 -6.68 -5.21
C PHE A 19 0.77 -6.63 -5.22
N GLY A 20 0.26 -5.42 -5.10
CA GLY A 20 -1.17 -5.21 -5.14
C GLY A 20 -1.48 -3.73 -5.29
N PHE A 21 -2.69 -3.36 -4.95
CA PHE A 21 -3.14 -1.98 -5.04
C PHE A 21 -3.89 -1.57 -3.79
N ILE A 22 -3.73 -0.31 -3.43
CA ILE A 22 -4.42 0.30 -2.30
C ILE A 22 -5.30 1.40 -2.83
N GLU A 23 -6.56 1.40 -2.38
CA GLU A 23 -7.49 2.45 -2.72
C GLU A 23 -7.42 3.52 -1.63
N PRO A 24 -7.03 4.75 -1.98
CA PRO A 24 -6.92 5.80 -0.96
C PRO A 24 -8.26 6.12 -0.35
N GLU A 25 -8.26 6.36 0.96
CA GLU A 25 -9.45 6.83 1.63
C GLU A 25 -9.74 8.25 1.15
N GLY A 26 -10.95 8.50 0.78
CA GLY A 26 -11.31 9.79 0.20
C GLY A 26 -11.33 9.80 -1.31
N GLY A 27 -10.93 8.71 -1.93
CA GLY A 27 -11.00 8.56 -3.37
C GLY A 27 -9.69 8.86 -4.06
N GLY A 28 -9.72 8.77 -5.38
CA GLY A 28 -8.54 8.97 -6.19
C GLY A 28 -8.12 7.68 -6.87
N LYS A 29 -6.96 7.71 -7.50
CA LYS A 29 -6.45 6.55 -8.20
C LYS A 29 -5.87 5.53 -7.24
N ASP A 30 -6.02 4.26 -7.58
CA ASP A 30 -5.40 3.20 -6.81
C ASP A 30 -3.88 3.36 -6.86
N LEU A 31 -3.25 3.03 -5.75
CA LEU A 31 -1.80 3.14 -5.62
C LEU A 31 -1.18 1.76 -5.66
N PHE A 32 -0.12 1.62 -6.43
CA PHE A 32 0.63 0.38 -6.48
C PHE A 32 1.37 0.16 -5.17
N VAL A 33 1.37 -1.06 -4.67
CA VAL A 33 2.13 -1.40 -3.48
C VAL A 33 2.90 -2.69 -3.72
N HIS A 34 4.19 -2.68 -3.38
CA HIS A 34 5.02 -3.86 -3.47
C HIS A 34 5.31 -4.38 -2.06
N MET A 35 5.51 -5.70 -1.94
CA MET A 35 5.75 -6.29 -0.63
C MET A 35 6.92 -5.67 0.10
N SER A 36 7.91 -5.17 -0.63
CA SER A 36 9.07 -4.54 -0.01
C SER A 36 8.72 -3.26 0.74
N GLU A 37 7.56 -2.68 0.45
CA GLU A 37 7.11 -1.46 1.12
C GLU A 37 6.20 -1.72 2.31
N ILE A 38 5.92 -2.97 2.59
CA ILE A 38 5.07 -3.32 3.72
C ILE A 38 5.93 -3.43 4.97
N LYS A 39 5.61 -2.63 5.97
CA LYS A 39 6.35 -2.60 7.23
C LYS A 39 5.64 -3.48 8.25
N MET A 40 6.00 -4.74 8.29
CA MET A 40 5.47 -5.67 9.27
C MET A 40 6.49 -6.77 9.48
N GLU A 41 6.42 -7.41 10.63
CA GLU A 41 7.31 -8.52 10.93
C GLU A 41 6.77 -9.80 10.34
N GLY A 42 7.67 -10.69 9.96
CA GLY A 42 7.28 -11.98 9.45
C GLY A 42 6.85 -11.92 8.00
N PHE A 43 5.81 -12.66 7.70
CA PHE A 43 5.33 -12.79 6.33
C PHE A 43 4.62 -11.52 5.87
N LYS A 44 5.16 -10.88 4.85
CA LYS A 44 4.63 -9.62 4.37
C LYS A 44 3.51 -9.85 3.37
N THR A 45 2.30 -9.66 3.81
CA THR A 45 1.12 -9.86 2.99
C THR A 45 0.00 -8.93 3.42
N LEU A 46 -0.92 -8.66 2.50
CA LEU A 46 -2.09 -7.86 2.78
C LEU A 46 -3.32 -8.64 2.32
N LYS A 47 -4.43 -8.37 2.98
CA LYS A 47 -5.70 -9.02 2.64
C LYS A 47 -6.59 -8.04 1.90
N ASP A 48 -7.40 -8.56 0.99
CA ASP A 48 -8.38 -7.75 0.28
C ASP A 48 -9.29 -7.06 1.29
N GLY A 49 -9.45 -5.76 1.15
CA GLY A 49 -10.30 -5.00 2.04
C GLY A 49 -9.67 -4.60 3.36
N GLU A 50 -8.42 -4.94 3.58
CA GLU A 50 -7.73 -4.60 4.81
C GLU A 50 -7.42 -3.10 4.87
N SER A 51 -7.61 -2.50 6.06
CA SER A 51 -7.27 -1.09 6.25
C SER A 51 -5.78 -0.97 6.54
N VAL A 52 -5.15 0.00 5.89
CA VAL A 52 -3.71 0.21 6.05
C VAL A 52 -3.41 1.70 6.15
N GLU A 53 -2.25 2.00 6.70
CA GLU A 53 -1.68 3.34 6.63
C GLU A 53 -0.47 3.28 5.72
N TYR A 54 -0.23 4.37 5.00
CA TYR A 54 0.86 4.40 4.03
C TYR A 54 1.28 5.83 3.77
N GLN A 55 2.42 5.96 3.09
CA GLN A 55 2.86 7.24 2.58
C GLN A 55 2.85 7.18 1.06
N GLU A 56 2.49 8.27 0.43
CA GLU A 56 2.43 8.31 -1.03
C GLU A 56 3.80 8.65 -1.60
N GLY A 57 4.22 7.87 -2.59
CA GLY A 57 5.47 8.11 -3.27
C GLY A 57 5.30 7.98 -4.76
N VAL A 58 6.40 8.14 -5.49
CA VAL A 58 6.40 7.99 -6.93
C VAL A 58 7.45 6.97 -7.31
N GLY A 59 7.02 5.91 -7.98
CA GLY A 59 7.92 4.88 -8.45
C GLY A 59 7.96 4.83 -9.97
N GLU A 60 8.57 3.78 -10.49
CA GLU A 60 8.69 3.63 -11.94
C GLU A 60 7.34 3.52 -12.62
N LYS A 61 6.37 2.97 -11.93
CA LYS A 61 5.03 2.79 -12.50
C LYS A 61 4.09 3.92 -12.17
N GLY A 62 4.59 5.01 -11.58
CA GLY A 62 3.77 6.14 -11.20
C GLY A 62 3.53 6.17 -9.71
N PRO A 63 2.43 6.77 -9.27
CA PRO A 63 2.15 6.87 -7.83
C PRO A 63 2.09 5.51 -7.17
N CYS A 64 2.70 5.40 -6.00
CA CYS A 64 2.72 4.15 -5.26
C CYS A 64 2.62 4.41 -3.77
N ALA A 65 2.28 3.35 -3.04
CA ALA A 65 2.23 3.40 -1.59
C ALA A 65 3.56 2.91 -1.03
N THR A 66 4.09 3.64 -0.06
CA THR A 66 5.33 3.29 0.61
C THR A 66 5.08 3.24 2.11
N ASN A 67 5.98 2.59 2.84
CA ASN A 67 5.88 2.48 4.31
C ASN A 67 4.48 2.04 4.73
N VAL A 68 3.99 0.98 4.09
CA VAL A 68 2.63 0.50 4.35
C VAL A 68 2.59 -0.26 5.66
N VAL A 69 1.68 0.13 6.52
CA VAL A 69 1.52 -0.49 7.83
C VAL A 69 0.07 -0.96 7.98
N PRO A 70 -0.16 -2.25 8.13
CA PRO A 70 -1.52 -2.75 8.37
C PRO A 70 -2.03 -2.24 9.71
N LYS A 71 -3.28 -1.89 9.74
CA LYS A 71 -3.89 -1.44 10.99
C LYS A 71 -4.34 -2.59 11.84
#